data_ff65bc84278b7e67c69dfd04eb614d98
#
_entry.id   ff65bc84278b7e67c69dfd04eb614d98
#
_cell.length_a   1.000
_cell.length_b   1.000
_cell.length_c   1.000
_cell.angle_alpha   90.00
_cell.angle_beta   90.00
_cell.angle_gamma   90.00
#
_symmetry.space_group_name_H-M   'P 1'
#
loop_
_entity.id
_entity.type
_entity.pdbx_description
1 polymer ?
#
loop_
_entity_poly.entity_id
_entity_poly.type
_entity_poly.pdbx_seq_one_letter_code
_entity_poly.pdbx_strand_id
1 'polypeptide(L)'
;MTWRIGDHGFEMTLSATVPELIARHVRPWLEAWLNAEGLSVAAVGSWAIHPGGPRILESVAAALDLPTSATAVSAEILADRGNMSSPSVLFVLDRLQQASAPRPSVMLAFGPGLVAEAALLV
;
A
#
# COMPACT_ATOMS: atom_id res chain seq x y z
N MET A 1 -8.37 -6.32 -10.44
CA MET A 1 -7.33 -5.56 -11.18
C MET A 1 -6.91 -6.38 -12.38
N THR A 2 -7.13 -5.90 -13.58
CA THR A 2 -6.77 -6.57 -14.84
C THR A 2 -6.09 -5.60 -15.79
N TRP A 3 -5.18 -6.13 -16.60
CA TRP A 3 -4.54 -5.42 -17.70
C TRP A 3 -5.11 -5.89 -19.02
N ARG A 4 -5.42 -4.96 -19.88
CA ARG A 4 -5.87 -5.21 -21.26
C ARG A 4 -4.96 -4.49 -22.23
N ILE A 5 -4.56 -5.16 -23.31
CA ILE A 5 -3.80 -4.54 -24.39
C ILE A 5 -4.81 -3.93 -25.33
N GLY A 6 -4.83 -2.62 -25.44
CA GLY A 6 -5.65 -1.85 -26.40
C GLY A 6 -4.81 -1.28 -27.53
N ASP A 7 -5.46 -0.66 -28.50
CA ASP A 7 -4.81 -0.08 -29.69
C ASP A 7 -3.87 1.09 -29.36
N HIS A 8 -4.01 1.69 -28.17
CA HIS A 8 -3.23 2.84 -27.70
C HIS A 8 -2.34 2.53 -26.49
N GLY A 9 -2.17 1.26 -26.13
CA GLY A 9 -1.32 0.83 -25.01
C GLY A 9 -2.04 -0.09 -24.03
N PHE A 10 -1.51 -0.13 -22.81
CA PHE A 10 -2.06 -0.94 -21.74
C PHE A 10 -3.19 -0.20 -21.00
N GLU A 11 -4.36 -0.80 -20.96
CA GLU A 11 -5.48 -0.33 -20.15
C GLU A 11 -5.54 -1.14 -18.86
N MET A 12 -5.51 -0.46 -17.72
CA MET A 12 -5.69 -1.07 -16.42
C MET A 12 -7.11 -0.81 -15.92
N THR A 13 -7.83 -1.87 -15.57
CA THR A 13 -9.13 -1.76 -14.91
C THR A 13 -9.03 -2.18 -13.45
N LEU A 14 -9.57 -1.35 -12.57
CA LEU A 14 -9.74 -1.65 -11.16
C LEU A 14 -11.22 -1.94 -10.90
N SER A 15 -11.54 -3.16 -10.48
CA SER A 15 -12.90 -3.50 -10.07
C SER A 15 -13.31 -2.66 -8.86
N ALA A 16 -14.57 -2.21 -8.82
CA ALA A 16 -15.15 -1.53 -7.67
C ALA A 16 -15.14 -2.39 -6.39
N THR A 17 -14.99 -3.71 -6.52
CA THR A 17 -14.91 -4.65 -5.38
C THR A 17 -13.52 -4.73 -4.74
N VAL A 18 -12.48 -4.15 -5.34
CA VAL A 18 -11.11 -4.20 -4.80
C VAL A 18 -11.02 -3.60 -3.39
N PRO A 19 -11.60 -2.43 -3.08
CA PRO A 19 -11.60 -1.89 -1.73
C PRO A 19 -12.22 -2.82 -0.69
N GLU A 20 -13.31 -3.51 -1.04
CA GLU A 20 -13.99 -4.47 -0.16
C GLU A 20 -13.14 -5.71 0.12
N LEU A 21 -12.44 -6.21 -0.90
CA LEU A 21 -11.51 -7.34 -0.76
C LEU A 21 -10.32 -6.97 0.12
N ILE A 22 -9.79 -5.76 -0.03
CA ILE A 22 -8.74 -5.23 0.83
C ILE A 22 -9.24 -5.17 2.28
N ALA A 23 -10.40 -4.57 2.51
CA ALA A 23 -10.99 -4.45 3.84
C ALA A 23 -11.18 -5.81 4.53
N ARG A 24 -11.51 -6.85 3.77
CA ARG A 24 -11.76 -8.19 4.29
C ARG A 24 -10.49 -9.00 4.57
N HIS A 25 -9.46 -8.88 3.71
CA HIS A 25 -8.37 -9.84 3.68
C HIS A 25 -7.01 -9.27 4.12
N VAL A 26 -6.78 -7.98 4.01
CA VAL A 26 -5.46 -7.38 4.30
C VAL A 26 -5.07 -7.53 5.76
N ARG A 27 -5.97 -7.24 6.69
CA ARG A 27 -5.66 -7.30 8.12
C ARG A 27 -5.25 -8.69 8.59
N PRO A 28 -6.06 -9.76 8.43
CA PRO A 28 -5.70 -11.08 8.94
C PRO A 28 -4.42 -11.63 8.29
N TRP A 29 -4.21 -11.37 7.00
CA TRP A 29 -2.99 -11.77 6.32
C TRP A 29 -1.76 -11.04 6.86
N LEU A 30 -1.83 -9.73 7.01
CA LEU A 30 -0.71 -8.92 7.47
C LEU A 30 -0.38 -9.17 8.94
N GLU A 31 -1.39 -9.33 9.79
CA GLU A 31 -1.20 -9.69 11.19
C GLU A 31 -0.52 -11.04 11.35
N ALA A 32 -0.93 -12.06 10.59
CA ALA A 32 -0.29 -13.37 10.61
C ALA A 32 1.18 -13.30 10.21
N TRP A 33 1.48 -12.53 9.16
CA TRP A 33 2.85 -12.33 8.69
C TRP A 33 3.70 -11.55 9.71
N LEU A 34 3.21 -10.43 10.25
CA LEU A 34 3.93 -9.64 11.26
C LEU A 34 4.15 -10.42 12.55
N ASN A 35 3.15 -11.22 12.99
CA ASN A 35 3.28 -12.05 14.17
C ASN A 35 4.39 -13.10 14.03
N ALA A 36 4.58 -13.65 12.83
CA ALA A 36 5.69 -14.56 12.55
C ALA A 36 7.07 -13.88 12.70
N GLU A 37 7.13 -12.56 12.50
CA GLU A 37 8.32 -11.73 12.72
C GLU A 37 8.41 -11.14 14.16
N GLY A 38 7.50 -11.55 15.04
CA GLY A 38 7.45 -11.05 16.43
C GLY A 38 6.92 -9.62 16.56
N LEU A 39 6.18 -9.13 15.57
CA LEU A 39 5.63 -7.78 15.52
C LEU A 39 4.11 -7.79 15.50
N SER A 40 3.51 -6.67 15.88
CA SER A 40 2.09 -6.36 15.67
C SER A 40 1.94 -5.19 14.71
N VAL A 41 0.74 -4.99 14.16
CA VAL A 41 0.42 -3.81 13.34
C VAL A 41 0.72 -2.50 14.10
N ALA A 42 0.41 -2.47 15.40
CA ALA A 42 0.66 -1.30 16.26
C ALA A 42 2.16 -1.02 16.49
N ALA A 43 3.03 -2.03 16.33
CA ALA A 43 4.48 -1.88 16.49
C ALA A 43 5.17 -1.36 15.21
N VAL A 44 4.48 -1.30 14.09
CA VAL A 44 5.02 -0.74 12.85
C VAL A 44 5.15 0.77 12.99
N GLY A 45 6.36 1.27 12.79
CA GLY A 45 6.68 2.69 12.97
C GLY A 45 6.26 3.56 11.78
N SER A 46 6.32 3.02 10.55
CA SER A 46 5.92 3.74 9.34
C SER A 46 5.44 2.80 8.23
N TRP A 47 4.66 3.36 7.31
CA TRP A 47 3.98 2.61 6.26
C TRP A 47 4.26 3.20 4.88
N ALA A 48 4.90 2.43 4.01
CA ALA A 48 5.05 2.75 2.59
C ALA A 48 4.00 1.96 1.80
N ILE A 49 2.80 2.52 1.67
CA ILE A 49 1.70 1.88 0.96
C ILE A 49 1.70 2.37 -0.49
N HIS A 50 1.68 1.43 -1.44
CA HIS A 50 1.58 1.76 -2.87
C HIS A 50 0.36 2.66 -3.13
N PRO A 51 0.56 3.86 -3.69
CA PRO A 51 -0.51 4.82 -3.91
C PRO A 51 -1.29 4.49 -5.20
N GLY A 52 -1.99 3.37 -5.20
CA GLY A 52 -2.78 2.89 -6.34
C GLY A 52 -4.01 3.75 -6.64
N GLY A 53 -4.48 4.50 -5.67
CA GLY A 53 -5.60 5.43 -5.74
C GLY A 53 -6.08 5.81 -4.34
N PRO A 54 -6.85 6.92 -4.19
CA PRO A 54 -7.31 7.38 -2.88
C PRO A 54 -8.09 6.31 -2.11
N ARG A 55 -9.02 5.62 -2.79
CA ARG A 55 -9.85 4.56 -2.20
C ARG A 55 -9.02 3.36 -1.70
N ILE A 56 -7.91 3.05 -2.35
CA ILE A 56 -7.01 1.98 -1.91
C ILE A 56 -6.35 2.37 -0.59
N LEU A 57 -5.82 3.59 -0.49
CA LEU A 57 -5.21 4.10 0.73
C LEU A 57 -6.21 4.14 1.89
N GLU A 58 -7.41 4.65 1.64
CA GLU A 58 -8.51 4.68 2.62
C GLU A 58 -8.89 3.27 3.11
N SER A 59 -9.01 2.31 2.19
CA SER A 59 -9.38 0.93 2.52
C SER A 59 -8.32 0.23 3.35
N VAL A 60 -7.04 0.44 3.04
CA VAL A 60 -5.92 -0.12 3.82
C VAL A 60 -5.88 0.51 5.21
N ALA A 61 -5.99 1.84 5.29
CA ALA A 61 -6.00 2.55 6.57
C ALA A 61 -7.14 2.07 7.47
N ALA A 62 -8.35 1.95 6.92
CA ALA A 62 -9.50 1.45 7.65
C ALA A 62 -9.35 -0.01 8.08
N ALA A 63 -8.85 -0.89 7.19
CA ALA A 63 -8.65 -2.31 7.49
C ALA A 63 -7.64 -2.55 8.63
N LEU A 64 -6.62 -1.70 8.72
CA LEU A 64 -5.54 -1.83 9.70
C LEU A 64 -5.70 -0.91 10.91
N ASP A 65 -6.79 -0.13 11.00
CA ASP A 65 -7.01 0.91 12.02
C ASP A 65 -5.85 1.92 12.10
N LEU A 66 -5.32 2.32 10.93
CA LEU A 66 -4.23 3.27 10.87
C LEU A 66 -4.75 4.72 10.94
N PRO A 67 -4.03 5.61 11.62
CA PRO A 67 -4.35 7.03 11.57
C PRO A 67 -4.09 7.59 10.16
N THR A 68 -4.75 8.69 9.80
CA THR A 68 -4.57 9.36 8.50
C THR A 68 -3.11 9.73 8.22
N SER A 69 -2.35 10.05 9.27
CA SER A 69 -0.91 10.35 9.17
C SER A 69 -0.07 9.17 8.63
N ALA A 70 -0.51 7.93 8.85
CA ALA A 70 0.22 6.74 8.38
C ALA A 70 0.21 6.60 6.85
N THR A 71 -0.80 7.13 6.17
CA THR A 71 -0.93 7.10 4.70
C THR A 71 -0.61 8.45 4.04
N ALA A 72 -0.26 9.48 4.81
CA ALA A 72 -0.06 10.83 4.32
C ALA A 72 0.99 10.91 3.21
N VAL A 73 2.16 10.29 3.41
CA VAL A 73 3.24 10.30 2.41
C VAL A 73 2.82 9.59 1.11
N SER A 74 2.10 8.48 1.22
CA SER A 74 1.54 7.78 0.04
C SER A 74 0.55 8.67 -0.72
N ALA A 75 -0.32 9.40 0.00
CA ALA A 75 -1.26 10.33 -0.59
C ALA A 75 -0.57 11.53 -1.26
N GLU A 76 0.50 12.07 -0.65
CA GLU A 76 1.31 13.12 -1.24
C GLU A 76 1.98 12.69 -2.55
N ILE A 77 2.59 11.51 -2.59
CA ILE A 77 3.19 10.97 -3.82
C ILE A 77 2.12 10.79 -4.91
N LEU A 78 0.93 10.31 -4.54
CA LEU A 78 -0.18 10.18 -5.48
C LEU A 78 -0.61 11.54 -6.05
N ALA A 79 -0.71 12.57 -5.21
CA ALA A 79 -1.08 13.91 -5.63
C ALA A 79 -0.02 14.56 -6.52
N ASP A 80 1.27 14.40 -6.17
CA ASP A 80 2.39 15.05 -6.86
C ASP A 80 2.74 14.37 -8.18
N ARG A 81 2.64 13.04 -8.26
CA ARG A 81 3.18 12.23 -9.36
C ARG A 81 2.19 11.29 -10.01
N GLY A 82 1.01 11.11 -9.43
CA GLY A 82 0.05 10.10 -9.85
C GLY A 82 0.51 8.67 -9.53
N ASN A 83 -0.23 7.70 -10.03
CA ASN A 83 0.16 6.30 -9.96
C ASN A 83 1.12 5.96 -11.09
N MET A 84 2.40 5.78 -10.76
CA MET A 84 3.48 5.44 -11.70
C MET A 84 3.72 3.92 -11.78
N SER A 85 2.75 3.09 -11.36
CA SER A 85 2.94 1.63 -11.22
C SER A 85 3.96 1.28 -10.11
N SER A 86 4.73 0.20 -10.27
CA SER A 86 5.67 -0.29 -9.23
C SER A 86 6.62 0.78 -8.65
N PRO A 87 7.17 1.72 -9.41
CA PRO A 87 8.00 2.78 -8.87
C PRO A 87 7.34 3.64 -7.78
N SER A 88 6.03 3.80 -7.80
CA SER A 88 5.31 4.69 -6.87
C SER A 88 5.59 4.36 -5.40
N VAL A 89 5.59 3.09 -5.02
CA VAL A 89 5.84 2.68 -3.63
C VAL A 89 7.29 2.95 -3.22
N LEU A 90 8.23 2.91 -4.16
CA LEU A 90 9.64 3.23 -3.90
C LEU A 90 9.83 4.73 -3.65
N PHE A 91 9.09 5.60 -4.33
CA PHE A 91 9.08 7.04 -4.05
C PHE A 91 8.51 7.34 -2.65
N VAL A 92 7.48 6.59 -2.23
CA VAL A 92 6.95 6.70 -0.86
C VAL A 92 8.01 6.29 0.15
N LEU A 93 8.67 5.15 -0.06
CA LEU A 93 9.72 4.65 0.82
C LEU A 93 10.88 5.63 0.92
N ASP A 94 11.36 6.16 -0.22
CA ASP A 94 12.43 7.15 -0.26
C ASP A 94 12.08 8.41 0.55
N ARG A 95 10.87 8.94 0.40
CA ARG A 95 10.41 10.11 1.17
C ARG A 95 10.33 9.83 2.67
N LEU A 96 9.87 8.65 3.07
CA LEU A 96 9.88 8.22 4.47
C LEU A 96 11.29 8.14 5.03
N GLN A 97 12.23 7.61 4.27
CA GLN A 97 13.65 7.52 4.67
C GLN A 97 14.28 8.91 4.82
N GLN A 98 14.04 9.81 3.87
CA GLN A 98 14.52 11.20 3.93
C GLN A 98 13.97 11.95 5.15
N ALA A 99 12.73 11.65 5.53
CA ALA A 99 12.09 12.21 6.73
C ALA A 99 12.50 11.51 8.03
N SER A 100 13.39 10.52 7.97
CA SER A 100 13.78 9.69 9.13
C SER A 100 12.58 9.08 9.85
N ALA A 101 11.61 8.60 9.07
CA ALA A 101 10.40 8.00 9.61
C ALA A 101 10.70 6.82 10.55
N PRO A 102 9.91 6.61 11.61
CA PRO A 102 10.16 5.57 12.60
C PRO A 102 10.21 4.17 11.97
N ARG A 103 11.08 3.33 12.51
CA ARG A 103 11.21 1.91 12.17
C ARG A 103 10.54 1.01 13.22
N PRO A 104 10.19 -0.23 12.89
CA PRO A 104 10.26 -0.85 11.57
C PRO A 104 9.25 -0.24 10.59
N SER A 105 9.59 -0.28 9.29
CA SER A 105 8.70 0.18 8.22
C SER A 105 8.12 -1.01 7.46
N VAL A 106 6.84 -0.96 7.13
CA VAL A 106 6.21 -1.93 6.22
C VAL A 106 5.96 -1.28 4.87
N MET A 107 6.49 -1.91 3.82
CA MET A 107 6.14 -1.59 2.44
C MET A 107 5.04 -2.55 2.00
N LEU A 108 3.95 -2.03 1.43
CA LEU A 108 2.76 -2.78 1.03
C LEU A 108 2.31 -2.36 -0.37
N ALA A 109 2.10 -3.32 -1.26
CA ALA A 109 1.62 -3.08 -2.61
C ALA A 109 0.60 -4.13 -3.06
N PHE A 110 -0.20 -3.75 -4.05
CA PHE A 110 -1.21 -4.61 -4.66
C PHE A 110 -0.98 -4.70 -6.16
N GLY A 111 -1.01 -5.91 -6.70
CA GLY A 111 -0.78 -6.19 -8.10
C GLY A 111 -1.99 -6.81 -8.82
N PRO A 112 -1.85 -7.10 -10.13
CA PRO A 112 -2.88 -7.76 -10.93
C PRO A 112 -3.36 -9.06 -10.28
N GLY A 113 -4.66 -9.36 -10.40
CA GLY A 113 -5.29 -10.50 -9.72
C GLY A 113 -5.50 -10.27 -8.23
N LEU A 114 -5.28 -9.03 -7.76
CA LEU A 114 -5.30 -8.64 -6.34
C LEU A 114 -4.30 -9.45 -5.50
N VAL A 115 -3.10 -9.58 -6.02
CA VAL A 115 -1.98 -10.10 -5.24
C VAL A 115 -1.48 -8.99 -4.31
N ALA A 116 -1.35 -9.30 -3.04
CA ALA A 116 -0.75 -8.39 -2.06
C ALA A 116 0.68 -8.85 -1.74
N GLU A 117 1.61 -7.91 -1.74
CA GLU A 117 3.02 -8.13 -1.39
C GLU A 117 3.41 -7.17 -0.28
N ALA A 118 4.18 -7.67 0.68
CA ALA A 118 4.71 -6.85 1.77
C ALA A 118 6.19 -7.10 1.99
N ALA A 119 6.89 -6.06 2.44
CA ALA A 119 8.27 -6.14 2.88
C ALA A 119 8.45 -5.40 4.20
N LEU A 120 9.24 -5.99 5.09
CA LEU A 120 9.60 -5.43 6.39
C LEU A 120 11.02 -4.85 6.30
N LEU A 121 11.14 -3.58 6.66
CA LEU A 121 12.41 -2.87 6.73
C LEU A 121 12.69 -2.53 8.19
N VAL A 122 13.69 -3.15 8.74
CA VAL A 122 14.14 -2.96 10.12
C VAL A 122 15.20 -1.87 10.25
#